data_55eea59c25a37a794d32fe9257c15584
#
_entry.id   55eea59c25a37a794d32fe9257c15584
#
_cell.length_a   1.000
_cell.length_b   1.000
_cell.length_c   1.000
_cell.angle_alpha   90.00
_cell.angle_beta   90.00
_cell.angle_gamma   90.00
#
_symmetry.space_group_name_H-M   'P 1'
#
loop_
_entity.id
_entity.type
_entity.pdbx_description
1 polymer ?
#
loop_
_entity_poly.entity_id
_entity_poly.type
_entity_poly.pdbx_seq_one_letter_code
_entity_poly.pdbx_strand_id
1 'polypeptide(L)'
;LKGILYFPKLVEQMDMMDGEVKLYCNQVYIADNVKEVVPEFLLLLKGILDCPDMPLNVSRSALQNDGYVEKMNAYITKKVADKLNQLFKTDRSAFEGFWDDINIFIKYGCMKEEKLYDKVKDILLLKTTDGVYETVAEYLEKNKEKHENVIYFATDTTQQAQYIRLFKEQGLEAAIMDTPVDKPFV
;
A
#
# COMPACT_ATOMS: atom_id res chain seq x y z
N LEU A 1 4.75 10.11 -20.01
CA LEU A 1 3.84 10.25 -18.88
C LEU A 1 4.31 11.39 -17.98
N LYS A 2 3.40 12.32 -17.62
CA LYS A 2 3.59 13.36 -16.63
C LYS A 2 2.40 13.33 -15.68
N GLY A 3 2.57 13.79 -14.44
CA GLY A 3 1.44 13.86 -13.52
C GLY A 3 1.85 13.97 -12.06
N ILE A 4 0.84 14.09 -11.22
CA ILE A 4 0.95 14.09 -9.77
C ILE A 4 -0.09 13.12 -9.25
N LEU A 5 0.37 12.12 -8.49
CA LEU A 5 -0.48 11.20 -7.73
C LEU A 5 -0.14 11.33 -6.25
N TYR A 6 -1.15 11.28 -5.39
CA TYR A 6 -0.98 11.31 -3.95
C TYR A 6 -2.00 10.42 -3.24
N PHE A 7 -1.62 9.87 -2.10
CA PHE A 7 -2.52 9.19 -1.19
C PHE A 7 -3.30 10.25 -0.40
N PRO A 8 -4.63 10.26 -0.46
CA PRO A 8 -5.42 11.12 0.41
C PRO A 8 -5.31 10.60 1.85
N LYS A 9 -5.46 11.50 2.83
CA LYS A 9 -5.66 11.09 4.21
C LYS A 9 -7.05 10.47 4.35
N LEU A 10 -7.13 9.24 4.85
CA LEU A 10 -8.41 8.59 5.13
C LEU A 10 -9.01 9.21 6.41
N VAL A 11 -10.13 9.89 6.28
CA VAL A 11 -10.81 10.53 7.41
C VAL A 11 -11.88 9.61 8.00
N GLU A 12 -12.53 8.78 7.17
CA GLU A 12 -13.49 7.75 7.56
C GLU A 12 -13.43 6.55 6.61
N GLN A 13 -13.88 5.37 7.08
CA GLN A 13 -13.91 4.15 6.25
C GLN A 13 -14.79 4.28 4.98
N MET A 14 -15.70 5.24 4.92
CA MET A 14 -16.54 5.52 3.75
C MET A 14 -15.80 6.27 2.63
N ASP A 15 -14.72 6.98 2.94
CA ASP A 15 -13.92 7.69 1.93
C ASP A 15 -13.05 6.76 1.07
N MET A 16 -13.04 5.48 1.37
CA MET A 16 -12.26 4.47 0.63
C MET A 16 -12.68 4.30 -0.84
N MET A 17 -13.81 4.85 -1.26
CA MET A 17 -14.32 4.66 -2.63
C MET A 17 -14.14 5.88 -3.55
N ASP A 18 -13.65 7.00 -3.04
CA ASP A 18 -13.60 8.27 -3.80
C ASP A 18 -12.18 8.69 -4.25
N GLY A 19 -11.35 7.73 -4.64
CA GLY A 19 -10.17 8.03 -5.42
C GLY A 19 -10.56 8.68 -6.75
N GLU A 20 -9.91 9.77 -7.13
CA GLU A 20 -10.16 10.42 -8.41
C GLU A 20 -8.83 10.71 -9.10
N VAL A 21 -8.49 9.88 -10.08
CA VAL A 21 -7.36 10.11 -10.98
C VAL A 21 -7.89 10.55 -12.33
N LYS A 22 -7.65 11.83 -12.66
CA LYS A 22 -8.00 12.43 -13.96
C LYS A 22 -6.94 12.10 -14.99
N LEU A 23 -7.37 11.53 -16.10
CA LEU A 23 -6.52 11.19 -17.23
C LEU A 23 -6.63 12.23 -18.33
N TYR A 24 -5.50 12.70 -18.80
CA TYR A 24 -5.34 13.63 -19.91
C TYR A 24 -4.46 13.01 -20.99
N CYS A 25 -4.63 13.47 -22.22
CA CYS A 25 -3.73 13.20 -23.33
C CYS A 25 -3.39 14.52 -24.01
N ASN A 26 -2.11 14.92 -23.99
CA ASN A 26 -1.66 16.22 -24.49
C ASN A 26 -2.47 17.38 -23.89
N GLN A 27 -2.71 17.34 -22.57
CA GLN A 27 -3.48 18.35 -21.82
C GLN A 27 -4.98 18.37 -22.14
N VAL A 28 -5.49 17.44 -22.94
CA VAL A 28 -6.93 17.26 -23.20
C VAL A 28 -7.47 16.19 -22.24
N TYR A 29 -8.53 16.55 -21.53
CA TYR A 29 -9.21 15.61 -20.61
C TYR A 29 -9.83 14.43 -21.36
N ILE A 30 -9.61 13.24 -20.85
CA ILE A 30 -10.08 11.98 -21.43
C ILE A 30 -11.15 11.32 -20.55
N ALA A 31 -10.83 11.03 -19.30
CA ALA A 31 -11.74 10.34 -18.37
C ALA A 31 -11.21 10.41 -16.93
N ASP A 32 -12.07 10.04 -15.99
CA ASP A 32 -11.71 9.79 -14.59
C ASP A 32 -11.59 8.29 -14.31
N ASN A 33 -10.74 7.95 -13.35
CA ASN A 33 -10.61 6.60 -12.75
C ASN A 33 -10.51 5.47 -13.79
N VAL A 34 -9.65 5.66 -14.80
CA VAL A 34 -9.44 4.65 -15.84
C VAL A 34 -8.69 3.47 -15.22
N LYS A 35 -9.44 2.45 -14.80
CA LYS A 35 -8.94 1.24 -14.10
C LYS A 35 -7.89 0.49 -14.91
N GLU A 36 -7.98 0.60 -16.21
CA GLU A 36 -7.03 -0.02 -17.12
C GLU A 36 -5.64 0.62 -17.02
N VAL A 37 -5.56 1.93 -16.76
CA VAL A 37 -4.30 2.70 -16.68
C VAL A 37 -3.75 2.73 -15.28
N VAL A 38 -4.62 2.92 -14.28
CA VAL A 38 -4.25 2.96 -12.87
C VAL A 38 -4.49 1.60 -12.24
N PRO A 39 -3.47 0.95 -11.65
CA PRO A 39 -3.65 -0.31 -10.94
C PRO A 39 -4.81 -0.26 -9.93
N GLU A 40 -5.61 -1.32 -9.85
CA GLU A 40 -6.81 -1.36 -9.01
C GLU A 40 -6.52 -1.01 -7.54
N PHE A 41 -5.40 -1.47 -7.00
CA PHE A 41 -5.00 -1.17 -5.63
C PHE A 41 -4.60 0.30 -5.41
N LEU A 42 -4.36 1.06 -6.48
CA LEU A 42 -4.07 2.48 -6.44
C LEU A 42 -5.29 3.35 -6.79
N LEU A 43 -6.48 2.78 -6.92
CA LEU A 43 -7.72 3.54 -7.23
C LEU A 43 -8.08 4.59 -6.18
N LEU A 44 -7.49 4.50 -5.00
CA LEU A 44 -7.65 5.49 -3.95
C LEU A 44 -6.68 6.66 -4.04
N LEU A 45 -5.72 6.59 -4.96
CA LEU A 45 -4.92 7.76 -5.27
C LEU A 45 -5.82 8.85 -5.85
N LYS A 46 -5.49 10.08 -5.52
CA LYS A 46 -6.02 11.27 -6.17
C LYS A 46 -4.93 11.91 -7.02
N GLY A 47 -5.34 12.58 -8.09
CA GLY A 47 -4.39 13.31 -8.89
C GLY A 47 -4.71 13.40 -10.37
N ILE A 48 -3.69 13.69 -11.13
CA ILE A 48 -3.79 13.96 -12.57
C ILE A 48 -2.64 13.23 -13.26
N LEU A 49 -2.95 12.53 -14.35
CA LEU A 49 -1.98 11.90 -15.25
C LEU A 49 -2.17 12.47 -16.67
N ASP A 50 -1.09 12.89 -17.30
CA ASP A 50 -1.06 13.24 -18.72
C ASP A 50 -0.20 12.23 -19.49
N CYS A 51 -0.83 11.54 -20.43
CA CYS A 51 -0.28 10.47 -21.25
C CYS A 51 -0.23 10.91 -22.71
N PRO A 52 0.78 11.69 -23.17
CA PRO A 52 0.84 12.24 -24.51
C PRO A 52 0.83 11.21 -25.63
N ASP A 53 1.39 10.02 -25.35
CA ASP A 53 1.54 8.94 -26.33
C ASP A 53 0.31 8.02 -26.40
N MET A 54 -0.76 8.35 -25.67
CA MET A 54 -1.99 7.57 -25.68
C MET A 54 -2.73 7.77 -27.00
N PRO A 55 -3.09 6.71 -27.73
CA PRO A 55 -3.84 6.85 -28.96
C PRO A 55 -5.23 7.45 -28.71
N LEU A 56 -5.53 8.60 -29.33
CA LEU A 56 -6.78 9.36 -29.16
C LEU A 56 -8.04 8.65 -29.66
N ASN A 57 -7.90 7.60 -30.48
CA ASN A 57 -9.02 6.87 -31.08
C ASN A 57 -9.55 5.71 -30.21
N VAL A 58 -9.38 5.80 -28.94
CA VAL A 58 -9.65 4.65 -28.07
C VAL A 58 -11.06 4.76 -27.50
N SER A 59 -11.98 4.03 -28.13
CA SER A 59 -13.19 3.58 -27.41
C SER A 59 -12.76 2.75 -26.21
N ARG A 60 -13.52 2.77 -25.09
CA ARG A 60 -13.21 1.97 -23.88
C ARG A 60 -12.85 0.50 -24.17
N SER A 61 -13.41 -0.08 -25.25
CA SER A 61 -13.13 -1.45 -25.70
C SER A 61 -11.73 -1.65 -26.30
N ALA A 62 -11.08 -0.61 -26.80
CA ALA A 62 -9.73 -0.70 -27.35
C ALA A 62 -8.64 -0.52 -26.30
N LEU A 63 -8.93 0.15 -25.16
CA LEU A 63 -8.02 0.23 -24.01
C LEU A 63 -7.77 -1.13 -23.36
N GLN A 64 -8.70 -2.06 -23.45
CA GLN A 64 -8.63 -3.37 -22.79
C GLN A 64 -7.60 -4.35 -23.39
N ASN A 65 -7.07 -4.09 -24.58
CA ASN A 65 -6.19 -5.02 -25.31
C ASN A 65 -4.84 -4.40 -25.74
N ASP A 66 -4.48 -3.24 -25.23
CA ASP A 66 -3.28 -2.56 -25.72
C ASP A 66 -2.13 -2.75 -24.73
N GLY A 67 -1.04 -3.36 -25.18
CA GLY A 67 0.20 -3.48 -24.40
C GLY A 67 0.80 -2.14 -23.94
N TYR A 68 0.25 -1.01 -24.41
CA TYR A 68 0.53 0.33 -23.90
C TYR A 68 -0.03 0.51 -22.48
N VAL A 69 -1.28 0.11 -22.26
CA VAL A 69 -1.95 0.21 -20.95
C VAL A 69 -1.24 -0.64 -19.89
N GLU A 70 -0.86 -1.87 -20.25
CA GLU A 70 -0.08 -2.73 -19.35
C GLU A 70 1.28 -2.11 -18.99
N LYS A 71 1.96 -1.49 -19.95
CA LYS A 71 3.22 -0.77 -19.71
C LYS A 71 3.02 0.44 -18.81
N MET A 72 1.93 1.17 -18.97
CA MET A 72 1.58 2.32 -18.12
C MET A 72 1.30 1.88 -16.69
N ASN A 73 0.49 0.85 -16.53
CA ASN A 73 0.17 0.24 -15.24
C ASN A 73 1.46 -0.19 -14.51
N ALA A 74 2.31 -0.97 -15.18
CA ALA A 74 3.59 -1.41 -14.63
C ALA A 74 4.53 -0.23 -14.30
N TYR A 75 4.52 0.82 -15.11
CA TYR A 75 5.32 2.03 -14.85
C TYR A 75 4.83 2.78 -13.61
N ILE A 76 3.51 2.95 -13.47
CA ILE A 76 2.91 3.62 -12.29
C ILE A 76 3.21 2.82 -11.03
N THR A 77 2.96 1.50 -11.04
CA THR A 77 3.28 0.58 -9.95
C THR A 77 4.75 0.72 -9.51
N LYS A 78 5.67 0.68 -10.50
CA LYS A 78 7.09 0.86 -10.23
C LYS A 78 7.38 2.22 -9.56
N LYS A 79 6.83 3.31 -10.09
CA LYS A 79 7.09 4.66 -9.56
C LYS A 79 6.56 4.85 -8.14
N VAL A 80 5.39 4.27 -7.84
CA VAL A 80 4.83 4.28 -6.48
C VAL A 80 5.74 3.48 -5.54
N ALA A 81 6.14 2.27 -5.91
CA ALA A 81 7.04 1.45 -5.11
C ALA A 81 8.40 2.14 -4.89
N ASP A 82 9.00 2.73 -5.94
CA ASP A 82 10.25 3.47 -5.85
C ASP A 82 10.13 4.65 -4.88
N LYS A 83 8.99 5.38 -4.92
CA LYS A 83 8.74 6.52 -4.02
C LYS A 83 8.55 6.10 -2.57
N LEU A 84 7.82 5.02 -2.33
CA LEU A 84 7.65 4.46 -0.97
C LEU A 84 9.00 4.03 -0.40
N ASN A 85 9.82 3.30 -1.17
CA ASN A 85 11.17 2.91 -0.76
C ASN A 85 12.09 4.11 -0.51
N GLN A 86 12.01 5.13 -1.36
CA GLN A 86 12.77 6.36 -1.15
C GLN A 86 12.40 7.01 0.18
N LEU A 87 11.11 7.20 0.43
CA LEU A 87 10.63 7.85 1.64
C LEU A 87 11.00 7.06 2.89
N PHE A 88 10.82 5.75 2.87
CA PHE A 88 11.24 4.85 3.95
C PHE A 88 12.73 5.03 4.30
N LYS A 89 13.60 5.22 3.29
CA LYS A 89 15.05 5.39 3.49
C LYS A 89 15.45 6.80 3.93
N THR A 90 14.73 7.82 3.45
CA THR A 90 15.13 9.22 3.67
C THR A 90 14.42 9.88 4.84
N ASP A 91 13.21 9.41 5.17
CA ASP A 91 12.39 9.96 6.26
C ASP A 91 11.46 8.87 6.82
N ARG A 92 12.07 7.98 7.61
CA ARG A 92 11.37 6.86 8.26
C ARG A 92 10.21 7.33 9.12
N SER A 93 10.38 8.42 9.87
CA SER A 93 9.35 8.97 10.76
C SER A 93 8.12 9.45 9.99
N ALA A 94 8.32 10.16 8.87
CA ALA A 94 7.21 10.53 8.00
C ALA A 94 6.52 9.31 7.39
N PHE A 95 7.28 8.28 6.98
CA PHE A 95 6.73 7.03 6.45
C PHE A 95 5.83 6.31 7.48
N GLU A 96 6.29 6.20 8.73
CA GLU A 96 5.52 5.63 9.83
C GLU A 96 4.25 6.44 10.13
N GLY A 97 4.34 7.76 10.05
CA GLY A 97 3.25 8.68 10.36
C GLY A 97 2.02 8.55 9.45
N PHE A 98 2.17 8.04 8.24
CA PHE A 98 1.03 7.77 7.34
C PHE A 98 0.85 6.28 6.99
N TRP A 99 1.63 5.40 7.63
CA TRP A 99 1.52 3.97 7.35
C TRP A 99 0.11 3.43 7.63
N ASP A 100 -0.53 3.86 8.72
CA ASP A 100 -1.89 3.43 9.06
C ASP A 100 -2.91 3.81 7.95
N ASP A 101 -2.69 4.91 7.23
CA ASP A 101 -3.55 5.35 6.14
C ASP A 101 -3.33 4.56 4.84
N ILE A 102 -2.12 4.05 4.58
CA ILE A 102 -1.76 3.45 3.29
C ILE A 102 -1.59 1.93 3.32
N ASN A 103 -1.38 1.32 4.51
CA ASN A 103 -1.01 -0.09 4.61
C ASN A 103 -2.02 -1.03 3.96
N ILE A 104 -3.32 -0.77 4.12
CA ILE A 104 -4.40 -1.58 3.53
C ILE A 104 -4.23 -1.69 2.01
N PHE A 105 -3.92 -0.58 1.34
CA PHE A 105 -3.76 -0.53 -0.12
C PHE A 105 -2.50 -1.22 -0.58
N ILE A 106 -1.41 -0.99 0.14
CA ILE A 106 -0.13 -1.63 -0.17
C ILE A 106 -0.23 -3.14 0.02
N LYS A 107 -0.79 -3.61 1.13
CA LYS A 107 -1.02 -5.04 1.39
C LYS A 107 -1.95 -5.66 0.34
N TYR A 108 -3.08 -4.99 0.03
CA TYR A 108 -3.98 -5.45 -1.03
C TYR A 108 -3.28 -5.54 -2.39
N GLY A 109 -2.49 -4.52 -2.73
CA GLY A 109 -1.69 -4.52 -3.95
C GLY A 109 -0.68 -5.65 -4.01
N CYS A 110 0.00 -5.94 -2.91
CA CYS A 110 0.94 -7.05 -2.81
C CYS A 110 0.27 -8.41 -3.04
N MET A 111 -0.97 -8.59 -2.56
CA MET A 111 -1.75 -9.81 -2.82
C MET A 111 -2.17 -9.96 -4.28
N LYS A 112 -2.33 -8.85 -5.01
CA LYS A 112 -2.75 -8.84 -6.42
C LYS A 112 -1.60 -8.87 -7.40
N GLU A 113 -0.45 -8.27 -7.03
CA GLU A 113 0.71 -8.10 -7.90
C GLU A 113 2.00 -8.51 -7.19
N GLU A 114 2.50 -9.70 -7.49
CA GLU A 114 3.77 -10.23 -6.98
C GLU A 114 4.95 -9.27 -7.23
N LYS A 115 4.96 -8.59 -8.39
CA LYS A 115 5.99 -7.59 -8.74
C LYS A 115 5.98 -6.38 -7.82
N LEU A 116 4.83 -6.00 -7.26
CA LEU A 116 4.76 -4.97 -6.24
C LEU A 116 5.33 -5.50 -4.93
N TYR A 117 4.89 -6.68 -4.50
CA TYR A 117 5.38 -7.32 -3.28
C TYR A 117 6.91 -7.38 -3.27
N ASP A 118 7.52 -7.90 -4.32
CA ASP A 118 8.99 -7.98 -4.45
C ASP A 118 9.71 -6.63 -4.28
N LYS A 119 9.04 -5.54 -4.60
CA LYS A 119 9.61 -4.19 -4.49
C LYS A 119 9.42 -3.55 -3.13
N VAL A 120 8.39 -3.94 -2.38
CA VAL A 120 8.02 -3.26 -1.13
C VAL A 120 8.10 -4.15 0.11
N LYS A 121 8.34 -5.45 -0.03
CA LYS A 121 8.38 -6.41 1.10
C LYS A 121 9.29 -5.99 2.24
N ASP A 122 10.42 -5.36 1.93
CA ASP A 122 11.41 -4.95 2.92
C ASP A 122 11.04 -3.65 3.68
N ILE A 123 9.99 -2.96 3.22
CA ILE A 123 9.49 -1.72 3.84
C ILE A 123 8.08 -1.86 4.42
N LEU A 124 7.50 -3.06 4.36
CA LEU A 124 6.21 -3.33 4.99
C LEU A 124 6.37 -3.28 6.51
N LEU A 125 5.56 -2.45 7.16
CA LEU A 125 5.63 -2.29 8.61
C LEU A 125 4.59 -3.12 9.32
N LEU A 126 5.00 -3.65 10.45
CA LEU A 126 4.16 -4.19 11.51
C LEU A 126 4.02 -3.08 12.57
N LYS A 127 2.81 -2.78 12.99
CA LYS A 127 2.56 -1.96 14.17
C LYS A 127 2.47 -2.89 15.37
N THR A 128 3.32 -2.71 16.36
CA THR A 128 3.33 -3.56 17.55
C THR A 128 2.31 -3.11 18.57
N THR A 129 2.00 -3.97 19.53
CA THR A 129 1.11 -3.65 20.67
C THR A 129 1.67 -2.56 21.59
N ASP A 130 2.94 -2.20 21.42
CA ASP A 130 3.59 -1.07 22.09
C ASP A 130 3.53 0.23 21.26
N GLY A 131 2.89 0.18 20.08
CA GLY A 131 2.73 1.32 19.19
C GLY A 131 3.96 1.65 18.36
N VAL A 132 4.93 0.74 18.30
CA VAL A 132 6.16 0.90 17.52
C VAL A 132 5.96 0.29 16.12
N TYR A 133 6.53 0.93 15.10
CA TYR A 133 6.53 0.42 13.74
C TYR A 133 7.86 -0.24 13.42
N GLU A 134 7.81 -1.50 13.02
CA GLU A 134 8.96 -2.33 12.69
C GLU A 134 8.72 -3.06 11.36
N THR A 135 9.76 -3.23 10.56
CA THR A 135 9.68 -4.18 9.44
C THR A 135 9.63 -5.61 9.95
N VAL A 136 9.22 -6.55 9.10
CA VAL A 136 9.27 -7.99 9.45
C VAL A 136 10.68 -8.40 9.88
N ALA A 137 11.70 -7.94 9.16
CA ALA A 137 13.11 -8.25 9.49
C ALA A 137 13.53 -7.67 10.85
N GLU A 138 13.16 -6.41 11.14
CA GLU A 138 13.45 -5.76 12.43
C GLU A 138 12.76 -6.50 13.58
N TYR A 139 11.48 -6.85 13.42
CA TYR A 139 10.72 -7.61 14.42
C TYR A 139 11.35 -8.97 14.71
N LEU A 140 11.70 -9.75 13.68
CA LEU A 140 12.31 -11.07 13.84
C LEU A 140 13.70 -11.00 14.46
N GLU A 141 14.53 -10.05 14.06
CA GLU A 141 15.88 -9.87 14.64
C GLU A 141 15.80 -9.47 16.11
N LYS A 142 14.91 -8.55 16.48
CA LYS A 142 14.68 -8.10 17.86
C LYS A 142 14.23 -9.25 18.78
N ASN A 143 13.44 -10.16 18.26
CA ASN A 143 12.80 -11.22 19.03
C ASN A 143 13.48 -12.60 18.87
N LYS A 144 14.56 -12.72 18.14
CA LYS A 144 15.19 -14.01 17.78
C LYS A 144 15.62 -14.87 18.97
N GLU A 145 15.98 -14.27 20.11
CA GLU A 145 16.35 -15.00 21.32
C GLU A 145 15.14 -15.53 22.10
N LYS A 146 13.95 -15.02 21.82
CA LYS A 146 12.70 -15.38 22.51
C LYS A 146 11.87 -16.36 21.68
N HIS A 147 11.78 -16.10 20.39
CA HIS A 147 11.06 -16.95 19.44
C HIS A 147 11.65 -16.81 18.04
N GLU A 148 12.15 -17.87 17.50
CA GLU A 148 12.81 -17.88 16.20
C GLU A 148 11.76 -17.95 15.07
N ASN A 149 11.85 -17.01 14.10
CA ASN A 149 11.04 -17.00 12.88
C ASN A 149 9.51 -17.03 13.09
N VAL A 150 9.03 -16.49 14.21
CA VAL A 150 7.60 -16.42 14.52
C VAL A 150 7.18 -14.97 14.73
N ILE A 151 6.07 -14.58 14.13
CA ILE A 151 5.40 -13.30 14.38
C ILE A 151 4.11 -13.60 15.15
N TYR A 152 4.04 -13.14 16.39
CA TYR A 152 2.79 -13.14 17.15
C TYR A 152 1.95 -11.92 16.77
N PHE A 153 0.63 -12.07 16.67
CA PHE A 153 -0.23 -10.96 16.33
C PHE A 153 -1.55 -10.98 17.09
N ALA A 154 -2.14 -9.80 17.24
CA ALA A 154 -3.46 -9.57 17.78
C ALA A 154 -4.37 -9.00 16.68
N THR A 155 -5.59 -9.54 16.57
CA THR A 155 -6.60 -9.08 15.60
C THR A 155 -7.63 -8.13 16.22
N ASP A 156 -7.72 -8.09 17.55
CA ASP A 156 -8.58 -7.21 18.31
C ASP A 156 -7.90 -6.90 19.65
N THR A 157 -7.35 -5.72 19.75
CA THR A 157 -6.58 -5.32 20.94
C THR A 157 -7.45 -5.15 22.19
N THR A 158 -8.74 -4.90 22.02
CA THR A 158 -9.70 -4.76 23.14
C THR A 158 -10.08 -6.15 23.68
N GLN A 159 -10.53 -7.04 22.82
CA GLN A 159 -10.94 -8.39 23.23
C GLN A 159 -9.73 -9.22 23.70
N GLN A 160 -8.56 -8.98 23.12
CA GLN A 160 -7.33 -9.73 23.43
C GLN A 160 -6.44 -9.00 24.46
N ALA A 161 -6.93 -7.94 25.11
CA ALA A 161 -6.13 -7.13 26.04
C ALA A 161 -5.46 -7.93 27.16
N GLN A 162 -6.13 -8.98 27.68
CA GLN A 162 -5.56 -9.84 28.72
C GLN A 162 -4.36 -10.63 28.20
N TYR A 163 -4.46 -11.18 27.00
CA TYR A 163 -3.36 -11.95 26.38
C TYR A 163 -2.20 -11.01 26.01
N ILE A 164 -2.47 -9.82 25.49
CA ILE A 164 -1.44 -8.82 25.19
C ILE A 164 -0.67 -8.45 26.46
N ARG A 165 -1.37 -8.28 27.61
CA ARG A 165 -0.72 -8.01 28.88
C ARG A 165 0.19 -9.16 29.31
N LEU A 166 -0.29 -10.43 29.24
CA LEU A 166 0.52 -11.59 29.57
C LEU A 166 1.76 -11.71 28.68
N PHE A 167 1.63 -11.39 27.39
CA PHE A 167 2.77 -11.34 26.46
C PHE A 167 3.80 -10.31 26.91
N LYS A 168 3.38 -9.11 27.26
CA LYS A 168 4.27 -8.05 27.76
C LYS A 168 4.97 -8.45 29.06
N GLU A 169 4.26 -9.10 29.99
CA GLU A 169 4.83 -9.59 31.25
C GLU A 169 5.94 -10.64 31.02
N GLN A 170 5.83 -11.41 29.94
CA GLN A 170 6.86 -12.36 29.48
C GLN A 170 7.94 -11.71 28.59
N GLY A 171 7.87 -10.38 28.40
CA GLY A 171 8.78 -9.67 27.51
C GLY A 171 8.58 -10.01 26.04
N LEU A 172 7.44 -10.58 25.66
CA LEU A 172 7.04 -10.84 24.28
C LEU A 172 6.29 -9.67 23.69
N GLU A 173 6.37 -9.51 22.38
CA GLU A 173 5.70 -8.46 21.63
C GLU A 173 4.82 -9.09 20.54
N ALA A 174 3.69 -8.47 20.25
CA ALA A 174 2.80 -8.91 19.17
C ALA A 174 2.53 -7.75 18.19
N ALA A 175 2.38 -8.10 16.93
CA ALA A 175 1.93 -7.16 15.90
C ALA A 175 0.40 -6.98 15.98
N ILE A 176 -0.11 -5.81 15.61
CA ILE A 176 -1.53 -5.54 15.44
C ILE A 176 -1.90 -5.85 13.99
N MET A 177 -2.88 -6.73 13.80
CA MET A 177 -3.39 -7.15 12.49
C MET A 177 -4.92 -7.09 12.53
N ASP A 178 -5.46 -5.88 12.62
CA ASP A 178 -6.88 -5.60 12.84
C ASP A 178 -7.63 -5.15 11.57
N THR A 179 -6.91 -5.04 10.46
CA THR A 179 -7.53 -4.67 9.19
C THR A 179 -8.08 -5.90 8.42
N PRO A 180 -9.12 -5.72 7.58
CA PRO A 180 -9.68 -6.83 6.79
C PRO A 180 -8.69 -7.52 5.85
N VAL A 181 -7.63 -6.81 5.44
CA VAL A 181 -6.61 -7.33 4.52
C VAL A 181 -5.50 -8.12 5.23
N ASP A 182 -5.36 -8.00 6.54
CA ASP A 182 -4.25 -8.62 7.27
C ASP A 182 -4.34 -10.15 7.26
N LYS A 183 -5.53 -10.71 7.51
CA LYS A 183 -5.72 -12.17 7.50
C LYS A 183 -5.37 -12.85 6.18
N PRO A 184 -5.84 -12.36 5.02
CA PRO A 184 -5.48 -12.96 3.73
C PRO A 184 -4.05 -12.61 3.29
N PHE A 185 -3.41 -11.60 3.89
CA PHE A 185 -2.05 -11.18 3.57
C PHE A 185 -0.99 -12.07 4.23
N VAL A 186 -1.25 -12.64 5.42
CA VAL A 186 -0.35 -13.51 6.18
C VAL A 186 -0.48 -14.96 5.73
#